data_bbe12ecacd4f12f0ee165d26cbff7602
#
_entry.id   bbe12ecacd4f12f0ee165d26cbff7602
#
_cell.length_a   1.000
_cell.length_b   1.000
_cell.length_c   1.000
_cell.angle_alpha   90.00
_cell.angle_beta   90.00
_cell.angle_gamma   90.00
#
_symmetry.space_group_name_H-M   'P 1'
#
loop_
_entity.id
_entity.type
_entity.pdbx_description
1 polymer ?
#
loop_
_entity_poly.entity_id
_entity_poly.type
_entity_poly.pdbx_seq_one_letter_code
_entity_poly.pdbx_strand_id
1 'polypeptide(L)'
;RQRQMCIRDSYTATLFADGINANKQAEDYRTEKLIIDKNSRIKLHLASGGGFAMKLELYPVRGEVTSIPEGKNIPSFYKKYIETEGLYVTSSERVSDEALLKACDIISLMLSKRPDVKAHMVKKGCHVMVIGKDEETCDLPEFAHICNSPDSIAYWNWRARGFGGAPEDEFSASCGEENLLALPQDKYMGENILIHEFAHLIHMVGIAGVEPDFNDRLEALWKSAGEKGLWAGTYALSNKEEYFAECVQSFFNCNRYADPANGVHNSMNRRVKLKAYDPEMYKLLKEYFYE
;
A
#
# COMPACT_ATOMS: atom_id res chain seq x y z
N ARG A 1 41.92 9.62 -5.98
CA ARG A 1 40.86 9.05 -5.14
C ARG A 1 39.65 8.84 -6.01
N GLN A 2 39.47 7.64 -6.56
CA GLN A 2 38.22 7.23 -7.17
C GLN A 2 37.14 7.17 -6.08
N ARG A 3 36.11 8.02 -6.19
CA ARG A 3 34.88 7.80 -5.45
C ARG A 3 34.24 6.56 -6.03
N GLN A 4 34.25 5.46 -5.30
CA GLN A 4 33.32 4.36 -5.53
C GLN A 4 31.94 4.96 -5.27
N MET A 5 31.25 5.37 -6.33
CA MET A 5 29.82 5.50 -6.32
C MET A 5 29.28 4.09 -6.14
N CYS A 6 28.73 3.78 -4.96
CA CYS A 6 27.86 2.62 -4.80
C CYS A 6 26.57 2.93 -5.59
N ILE A 7 26.63 2.61 -6.88
CA ILE A 7 25.44 2.64 -7.74
C ILE A 7 24.68 1.37 -7.39
N ARG A 8 23.72 1.48 -6.50
CA ARG A 8 22.62 0.52 -6.37
C ARG A 8 21.67 0.84 -7.51
N ASP A 9 21.97 0.33 -8.70
CA ASP A 9 21.10 0.47 -9.85
C ASP A 9 19.95 -0.53 -9.69
N SER A 10 18.90 -0.09 -8.98
CA SER A 10 17.62 -0.80 -8.96
C SER A 10 16.72 -0.22 -10.04
N TYR A 11 15.95 -1.07 -10.69
CA TYR A 11 15.01 -0.70 -11.74
C TYR A 11 13.63 -1.24 -11.43
N THR A 12 12.60 -0.47 -11.72
CA THR A 12 11.26 -1.00 -11.90
C THR A 12 11.20 -1.63 -13.28
N ALA A 13 11.00 -2.94 -13.32
CA ALA A 13 10.82 -3.69 -14.55
C ALA A 13 9.33 -3.96 -14.74
N THR A 14 8.74 -3.46 -15.83
CA THR A 14 7.44 -3.94 -16.31
C THR A 14 7.69 -5.04 -17.31
N LEU A 15 7.45 -6.28 -16.91
CA LEU A 15 7.64 -7.48 -17.70
C LEU A 15 6.33 -7.85 -18.41
N PHE A 16 6.38 -8.04 -19.71
CA PHE A 16 5.36 -8.69 -20.52
C PHE A 16 5.94 -10.04 -20.96
N ALA A 17 5.31 -11.14 -20.58
CA ALA A 17 5.78 -12.48 -20.88
C ALA A 17 4.60 -13.38 -21.24
N ASP A 18 4.88 -14.48 -21.91
CA ASP A 18 3.89 -15.49 -22.26
C ASP A 18 3.11 -15.95 -21.02
N GLY A 19 1.80 -16.05 -21.17
CA GLY A 19 0.92 -16.67 -20.20
C GLY A 19 1.00 -18.18 -20.22
N ILE A 20 0.29 -18.83 -19.31
CA ILE A 20 0.33 -20.30 -19.15
C ILE A 20 -0.19 -21.05 -20.37
N ASN A 21 -1.07 -20.42 -21.16
CA ASN A 21 -1.67 -21.03 -22.37
C ASN A 21 -1.12 -20.46 -23.67
N ALA A 22 -0.03 -19.70 -23.65
CA ALA A 22 0.54 -19.03 -24.84
C ALA A 22 0.90 -20.03 -25.96
N ASN A 23 1.16 -21.29 -25.63
CA ASN A 23 1.37 -22.37 -26.60
C ASN A 23 0.11 -22.75 -27.40
N LYS A 24 -1.07 -22.32 -26.99
CA LYS A 24 -2.36 -22.57 -27.65
C LYS A 24 -3.07 -21.29 -28.07
N GLN A 25 -2.81 -20.20 -27.38
CA GLN A 25 -3.41 -18.90 -27.59
C GLN A 25 -2.29 -17.84 -27.61
N ALA A 26 -1.94 -17.36 -28.80
CA ALA A 26 -0.86 -16.38 -28.98
C ALA A 26 -1.09 -15.05 -28.26
N GLU A 27 -2.34 -14.75 -27.88
CA GLU A 27 -2.72 -13.54 -27.15
C GLU A 27 -2.67 -13.72 -25.62
N ASP A 28 -2.36 -14.94 -25.13
CA ASP A 28 -2.24 -15.21 -23.70
C ASP A 28 -0.88 -14.71 -23.20
N TYR A 29 -0.86 -13.52 -22.62
CA TYR A 29 0.31 -12.94 -21.99
C TYR A 29 -0.01 -12.46 -20.57
N ARG A 30 1.03 -12.36 -19.76
CA ARG A 30 0.97 -11.79 -18.41
C ARG A 30 1.84 -10.55 -18.32
N THR A 31 1.41 -9.63 -17.45
CA THR A 31 2.18 -8.44 -17.11
C THR A 31 2.53 -8.48 -15.63
N GLU A 32 3.80 -8.29 -15.31
CA GLU A 32 4.31 -8.22 -13.94
C GLU A 32 5.13 -6.96 -13.75
N LYS A 33 5.05 -6.34 -12.56
CA LYS A 33 5.97 -5.29 -12.14
C LYS A 33 6.92 -5.88 -11.10
N LEU A 34 8.21 -5.74 -11.35
CA LEU A 34 9.29 -6.27 -10.52
C LEU A 34 10.25 -5.14 -10.19
N ILE A 35 10.77 -5.14 -8.99
CA ILE A 35 11.95 -4.34 -8.66
C ILE A 35 13.15 -5.26 -8.87
N ILE A 36 14.07 -4.84 -9.71
CA ILE A 36 15.26 -5.63 -10.08
C ILE A 36 16.52 -4.80 -9.91
N ASP A 37 17.60 -5.47 -9.61
CA ASP A 37 18.95 -4.95 -9.55
C ASP A 37 19.90 -5.79 -10.42
N LYS A 38 21.20 -5.47 -10.40
CA LYS A 38 22.24 -6.20 -11.13
C LYS A 38 22.39 -7.67 -10.73
N ASN A 39 21.85 -8.09 -9.57
CA ASN A 39 21.93 -9.46 -9.07
C ASN A 39 20.63 -10.23 -9.32
N SER A 40 19.58 -9.55 -9.73
CA SER A 40 18.26 -10.15 -9.96
C SER A 40 18.29 -11.15 -11.08
N ARG A 41 17.62 -12.28 -10.88
CA ARG A 41 17.45 -13.34 -11.88
C ARG A 41 15.98 -13.62 -12.07
N ILE A 42 15.48 -13.39 -13.29
CA ILE A 42 14.09 -13.62 -13.65
C ILE A 42 14.00 -14.93 -14.41
N LYS A 43 13.22 -15.88 -13.90
CA LYS A 43 12.94 -17.14 -14.58
C LYS A 43 11.67 -16.98 -15.41
N LEU A 44 11.77 -17.15 -16.71
CA LEU A 44 10.66 -17.06 -17.65
C LEU A 44 10.36 -18.43 -18.24
N HIS A 45 9.07 -18.72 -18.41
CA HIS A 45 8.59 -19.80 -19.26
C HIS A 45 8.11 -19.16 -20.57
N LEU A 46 8.67 -19.61 -21.70
CA LEU A 46 8.29 -19.13 -23.02
C LEU A 46 7.70 -20.30 -23.82
N ALA A 47 6.60 -20.03 -24.50
CA ALA A 47 5.99 -20.95 -25.45
C ALA A 47 6.87 -21.10 -26.71
N SER A 48 6.64 -22.14 -27.51
CA SER A 48 7.29 -22.26 -28.81
C SER A 48 6.88 -21.10 -29.73
N GLY A 49 7.85 -20.28 -30.16
CA GLY A 49 7.61 -19.07 -30.91
C GLY A 49 7.15 -17.87 -30.04
N GLY A 50 7.08 -18.05 -28.74
CA GLY A 50 6.75 -17.01 -27.78
C GLY A 50 7.93 -16.11 -27.43
N GLY A 51 7.71 -15.18 -26.51
CA GLY A 51 8.73 -14.20 -26.13
C GLY A 51 8.39 -13.40 -24.89
N PHE A 52 9.23 -12.44 -24.61
CA PHE A 52 8.99 -11.46 -23.58
C PHE A 52 9.47 -10.07 -24.01
N ALA A 53 8.88 -9.05 -23.40
CA ALA A 53 9.36 -7.68 -23.45
C ALA A 53 9.46 -7.13 -22.04
N MET A 54 10.44 -6.26 -21.78
CA MET A 54 10.63 -5.66 -20.49
C MET A 54 10.90 -4.17 -20.65
N LYS A 55 10.10 -3.34 -19.98
CA LYS A 55 10.37 -1.92 -19.81
C LYS A 55 11.12 -1.73 -18.50
N LEU A 56 12.29 -1.12 -18.55
CA LEU A 56 13.09 -0.77 -17.37
C LEU A 56 13.00 0.74 -17.14
N GLU A 57 12.65 1.11 -15.94
CA GLU A 57 12.67 2.49 -15.45
C GLU A 57 13.58 2.54 -14.22
N LEU A 58 14.42 3.56 -14.13
CA LEU A 58 15.26 3.74 -12.94
C LEU A 58 14.36 3.76 -11.71
N TYR A 59 14.65 2.86 -10.77
CA TYR A 59 13.99 2.87 -9.48
C TYR A 59 14.55 4.04 -8.67
N PRO A 60 13.72 4.88 -8.04
CA PRO A 60 14.22 5.97 -7.21
C PRO A 60 15.20 5.40 -6.18
N VAL A 61 16.33 6.09 -6.01
CA VAL A 61 17.36 5.70 -5.03
C VAL A 61 16.69 5.61 -3.67
N ARG A 62 16.57 4.39 -3.13
CA ARG A 62 16.07 4.19 -1.78
C ARG A 62 17.04 4.84 -0.81
N GLY A 63 16.50 5.55 0.17
CA GLY A 63 17.28 5.98 1.32
C GLY A 63 17.91 4.76 2.04
N GLU A 64 18.81 5.03 2.95
CA GLU A 64 19.36 4.03 3.87
C GLU A 64 18.57 4.03 5.17
N VAL A 65 18.27 2.85 5.70
CA VAL A 65 17.68 2.73 7.05
C VAL A 65 18.75 3.13 8.06
N THR A 66 18.43 4.11 8.89
CA THR A 66 19.33 4.66 9.90
C THR A 66 18.69 4.61 11.30
N SER A 67 19.42 4.99 12.32
CA SER A 67 18.83 5.35 13.61
C SER A 67 18.02 6.66 13.48
N ILE A 68 17.15 6.90 14.46
CA ILE A 68 16.37 8.15 14.51
C ILE A 68 17.31 9.36 14.50
N PRO A 69 17.17 10.30 13.56
CA PRO A 69 18.00 11.49 13.50
C PRO A 69 17.86 12.35 14.77
N GLU A 70 18.97 12.92 15.22
CA GLU A 70 18.99 13.82 16.36
C GLU A 70 18.05 15.03 16.15
N GLY A 71 17.31 15.40 17.18
CA GLY A 71 16.35 16.52 17.15
C GLY A 71 14.99 16.18 16.55
N LYS A 72 14.74 14.98 16.03
CA LYS A 72 13.40 14.55 15.64
C LYS A 72 12.57 14.18 16.89
N ASN A 73 11.37 14.72 17.00
CA ASN A 73 10.43 14.39 18.07
C ASN A 73 9.67 13.09 17.72
N ILE A 74 10.38 11.96 17.81
CA ILE A 74 9.86 10.62 17.52
C ILE A 74 9.94 9.80 18.82
N PRO A 75 8.87 9.07 19.20
CA PRO A 75 8.87 8.29 20.44
C PRO A 75 10.08 7.33 20.54
N SER A 76 10.62 7.16 21.76
CA SER A 76 11.82 6.36 22.02
C SER A 76 11.65 4.86 21.76
N PHE A 77 10.42 4.39 21.53
CA PHE A 77 10.10 3.06 21.06
C PHE A 77 10.76 2.77 19.70
N TYR A 78 10.73 3.76 18.81
CA TYR A 78 11.31 3.62 17.47
C TYR A 78 12.83 3.71 17.52
N LYS A 79 13.48 2.85 16.73
CA LYS A 79 14.95 2.76 16.63
C LYS A 79 15.43 2.88 15.20
N LYS A 80 14.57 2.58 14.23
CA LYS A 80 14.86 2.64 12.80
C LYS A 80 14.08 3.73 12.12
N TYR A 81 14.71 4.37 11.15
CA TYR A 81 14.20 5.51 10.41
C TYR A 81 14.66 5.44 8.97
N ILE A 82 13.76 5.78 8.07
CA ILE A 82 14.07 6.05 6.67
C ILE A 82 13.11 7.12 6.15
N GLU A 83 13.58 7.99 5.26
CA GLU A 83 12.75 9.01 4.63
C GLU A 83 12.56 8.72 3.15
N THR A 84 11.35 8.88 2.66
CA THR A 84 10.97 8.77 1.25
C THR A 84 9.90 9.79 0.91
N GLU A 85 10.03 10.46 -0.24
CA GLU A 85 9.06 11.44 -0.72
C GLU A 85 8.76 12.59 0.27
N GLY A 86 9.64 12.81 1.27
CA GLY A 86 9.45 13.78 2.35
C GLY A 86 8.62 13.26 3.53
N LEU A 87 8.12 12.04 3.48
CA LEU A 87 7.53 11.33 4.60
C LEU A 87 8.58 10.41 5.22
N TYR A 88 8.42 10.04 6.48
CA TYR A 88 9.31 9.07 7.12
C TYR A 88 8.59 7.78 7.50
N VAL A 89 9.37 6.71 7.52
CA VAL A 89 8.95 5.39 8.00
C VAL A 89 9.78 5.05 9.23
N THR A 90 9.13 4.60 10.29
CA THR A 90 9.77 4.22 11.55
C THR A 90 9.38 2.82 11.99
N SER A 91 10.25 2.22 12.79
CA SER A 91 9.96 0.97 13.45
C SER A 91 10.83 0.78 14.70
N SER A 92 10.50 -0.22 15.52
CA SER A 92 11.42 -0.72 16.54
C SER A 92 12.69 -1.33 15.91
N GLU A 93 13.67 -1.68 16.73
CA GLU A 93 14.87 -2.38 16.26
C GLU A 93 14.60 -3.81 15.77
N ARG A 94 13.45 -4.41 16.13
CA ARG A 94 13.09 -5.81 15.81
C ARG A 94 12.64 -5.99 14.35
N VAL A 95 12.17 -4.94 13.71
CA VAL A 95 11.71 -4.96 12.31
C VAL A 95 12.90 -5.03 11.36
N SER A 96 12.80 -5.82 10.32
CA SER A 96 13.85 -5.89 9.29
C SER A 96 13.91 -4.61 8.46
N ASP A 97 15.11 -4.25 8.01
CA ASP A 97 15.30 -3.09 7.13
C ASP A 97 14.54 -3.25 5.80
N GLU A 98 14.38 -4.50 5.35
CA GLU A 98 13.65 -4.82 4.12
C GLU A 98 12.17 -4.38 4.21
N ALA A 99 11.54 -4.53 5.38
CA ALA A 99 10.16 -4.09 5.59
C ALA A 99 10.03 -2.56 5.46
N LEU A 100 10.95 -1.78 6.04
CA LEU A 100 10.94 -0.33 5.90
C LEU A 100 11.17 0.09 4.44
N LEU A 101 12.12 -0.55 3.76
CA LEU A 101 12.38 -0.31 2.34
C LEU A 101 11.14 -0.62 1.49
N LYS A 102 10.43 -1.70 1.79
CA LYS A 102 9.18 -2.07 1.11
C LYS A 102 8.06 -1.06 1.35
N ALA A 103 7.95 -0.54 2.57
CA ALA A 103 7.01 0.54 2.88
C ALA A 103 7.34 1.81 2.07
N CYS A 104 8.61 2.18 1.95
CA CYS A 104 9.05 3.30 1.11
C CYS A 104 8.66 3.13 -0.36
N ASP A 105 8.77 1.91 -0.90
CA ASP A 105 8.37 1.61 -2.29
C ASP A 105 6.88 1.88 -2.51
N ILE A 106 6.05 1.45 -1.56
CA ILE A 106 4.59 1.65 -1.61
C ILE A 106 4.25 3.13 -1.52
N ILE A 107 4.85 3.86 -0.58
CA ILE A 107 4.65 5.32 -0.42
C ILE A 107 5.01 6.04 -1.72
N SER A 108 6.19 5.77 -2.27
CA SER A 108 6.66 6.39 -3.51
C SER A 108 5.73 6.09 -4.69
N LEU A 109 5.26 4.84 -4.80
CA LEU A 109 4.32 4.44 -5.83
C LEU A 109 3.00 5.20 -5.72
N MET A 110 2.42 5.27 -4.52
CA MET A 110 1.10 5.85 -4.31
C MET A 110 1.12 7.39 -4.41
N LEU A 111 2.21 8.06 -4.06
CA LEU A 111 2.34 9.52 -4.13
C LEU A 111 2.91 10.05 -5.46
N SER A 112 3.23 9.17 -6.41
CA SER A 112 3.95 9.52 -7.63
C SER A 112 3.19 10.47 -8.55
N LYS A 113 1.84 10.49 -8.50
CA LYS A 113 1.02 11.22 -9.46
C LYS A 113 0.59 12.61 -9.01
N ARG A 114 0.45 12.84 -7.70
CA ARG A 114 -0.12 14.07 -7.14
C ARG A 114 0.89 14.78 -6.22
N PRO A 115 1.78 15.60 -6.79
CA PRO A 115 2.79 16.30 -6.00
C PRO A 115 2.20 17.32 -5.02
N ASP A 116 1.02 17.87 -5.29
CA ASP A 116 0.27 18.76 -4.40
C ASP A 116 -0.26 18.03 -3.16
N VAL A 117 -0.88 16.85 -3.35
CA VAL A 117 -1.32 15.96 -2.26
C VAL A 117 -0.11 15.58 -1.39
N LYS A 118 0.98 15.12 -2.04
CA LYS A 118 2.24 14.80 -1.35
C LYS A 118 2.76 15.98 -0.52
N ALA A 119 2.86 17.16 -1.11
CA ALA A 119 3.35 18.35 -0.42
C ALA A 119 2.48 18.71 0.80
N HIS A 120 1.16 18.53 0.69
CA HIS A 120 0.25 18.75 1.81
C HIS A 120 0.48 17.74 2.94
N MET A 121 0.61 16.45 2.61
CA MET A 121 0.89 15.39 3.59
C MET A 121 2.23 15.59 4.30
N VAL A 122 3.28 15.98 3.57
CA VAL A 122 4.59 16.35 4.14
C VAL A 122 4.46 17.51 5.11
N LYS A 123 3.74 18.57 4.73
CA LYS A 123 3.49 19.73 5.58
C LYS A 123 2.73 19.37 6.87
N LYS A 124 1.88 18.36 6.81
CA LYS A 124 1.11 17.84 7.96
C LYS A 124 1.92 16.91 8.86
N GLY A 125 3.12 16.50 8.43
CA GLY A 125 3.96 15.57 9.17
C GLY A 125 3.50 14.11 9.07
N CYS A 126 2.80 13.77 7.98
CA CYS A 126 2.37 12.39 7.74
C CYS A 126 3.55 11.42 7.76
N HIS A 127 3.35 10.26 8.38
CA HIS A 127 4.39 9.23 8.50
C HIS A 127 3.78 7.82 8.53
N VAL A 128 4.66 6.81 8.46
CA VAL A 128 4.29 5.40 8.47
C VAL A 128 5.06 4.67 9.55
N MET A 129 4.40 3.77 10.25
CA MET A 129 4.98 2.90 11.27
C MET A 129 4.88 1.43 10.83
N VAL A 130 5.97 0.68 11.02
CA VAL A 130 5.96 -0.77 10.77
C VAL A 130 5.96 -1.50 12.09
N ILE A 131 4.94 -2.35 12.30
CA ILE A 131 4.79 -3.23 13.47
C ILE A 131 5.60 -4.49 13.21
N GLY A 132 6.51 -4.85 14.09
CA GLY A 132 7.30 -6.08 13.96
C GLY A 132 6.42 -7.33 13.96
N LYS A 133 6.87 -8.37 13.28
CA LYS A 133 6.14 -9.66 13.22
C LYS A 133 5.94 -10.33 14.59
N ASP A 134 6.78 -9.98 15.57
CA ASP A 134 6.75 -10.45 16.96
C ASP A 134 6.29 -9.34 17.92
N GLU A 135 5.65 -8.28 17.39
CA GLU A 135 5.09 -7.15 18.14
C GLU A 135 3.59 -7.07 17.89
N GLU A 136 2.90 -6.39 18.78
CA GLU A 136 1.46 -6.19 18.68
C GLU A 136 1.12 -4.74 18.32
N THR A 137 -0.09 -4.52 17.86
CA THR A 137 -0.58 -3.18 17.48
C THR A 137 -0.49 -2.20 18.66
N CYS A 138 -0.84 -2.65 19.85
CA CYS A 138 -0.80 -1.83 21.06
C CYS A 138 0.61 -1.57 21.62
N ASP A 139 1.65 -2.09 21.00
CA ASP A 139 3.04 -1.73 21.36
C ASP A 139 3.42 -0.35 20.77
N LEU A 140 2.70 0.13 19.74
CA LEU A 140 2.96 1.42 19.13
C LEU A 140 2.46 2.55 20.03
N PRO A 141 3.30 3.55 20.33
CA PRO A 141 2.95 4.68 21.20
C PRO A 141 1.73 5.48 20.74
N GLU A 142 1.51 5.57 19.45
CA GLU A 142 0.40 6.31 18.83
C GLU A 142 -0.95 5.72 19.23
N PHE A 143 -1.03 4.42 19.51
CA PHE A 143 -2.27 3.73 19.86
C PHE A 143 -2.51 3.62 21.37
N ALA A 144 -1.70 4.28 22.21
CA ALA A 144 -1.88 4.26 23.65
C ALA A 144 -3.27 4.77 24.10
N HIS A 145 -3.90 5.67 23.32
CA HIS A 145 -5.21 6.22 23.62
C HIS A 145 -6.35 5.20 23.46
N ILE A 146 -6.24 4.24 22.53
CA ILE A 146 -7.20 3.14 22.34
C ILE A 146 -6.80 1.87 23.10
N CYS A 147 -5.53 1.70 23.40
CA CYS A 147 -4.95 0.56 24.10
C CYS A 147 -4.77 0.87 25.61
N ASN A 148 -5.83 1.29 26.27
CA ASN A 148 -5.80 1.87 27.63
C ASN A 148 -6.35 0.94 28.73
N SER A 149 -6.72 -0.28 28.40
CA SER A 149 -7.19 -1.31 29.34
C SER A 149 -6.81 -2.72 28.85
N PRO A 150 -6.75 -3.74 29.72
CA PRO A 150 -6.48 -5.12 29.29
C PRO A 150 -7.44 -5.60 28.18
N ASP A 151 -8.72 -5.27 28.29
CA ASP A 151 -9.74 -5.68 27.31
C ASP A 151 -9.53 -4.99 25.96
N SER A 152 -9.26 -3.67 25.95
CA SER A 152 -8.99 -2.93 24.73
C SER A 152 -7.68 -3.37 24.07
N ILE A 153 -6.62 -3.64 24.83
CA ILE A 153 -5.36 -4.19 24.33
C ILE A 153 -5.62 -5.54 23.66
N ALA A 154 -6.30 -6.47 24.32
CA ALA A 154 -6.61 -7.78 23.77
C ALA A 154 -7.45 -7.67 22.49
N TYR A 155 -8.45 -6.78 22.48
CA TYR A 155 -9.30 -6.54 21.33
C TYR A 155 -8.50 -6.01 20.13
N TRP A 156 -7.72 -4.93 20.29
CA TRP A 156 -7.02 -4.28 19.19
C TRP A 156 -5.88 -5.14 18.63
N ASN A 157 -5.14 -5.84 19.47
CA ASN A 157 -4.10 -6.79 19.06
C ASN A 157 -4.69 -7.96 18.24
N TRP A 158 -5.87 -8.42 18.62
CA TRP A 158 -6.60 -9.42 17.83
C TRP A 158 -7.18 -8.82 16.54
N ARG A 159 -7.80 -7.61 16.63
CA ARG A 159 -8.62 -7.04 15.55
C ARG A 159 -7.79 -6.57 14.37
N ALA A 160 -6.67 -5.91 14.60
CA ALA A 160 -5.95 -5.20 13.54
C ALA A 160 -4.43 -5.36 13.62
N ARG A 161 -3.80 -5.29 12.45
CA ARG A 161 -2.34 -5.22 12.26
C ARG A 161 -1.97 -4.03 11.38
N GLY A 162 -2.83 -3.00 11.37
CA GLY A 162 -2.65 -1.74 10.68
C GLY A 162 -3.79 -0.80 10.99
N PHE A 163 -3.50 0.48 10.89
CA PHE A 163 -4.43 1.61 11.00
C PHE A 163 -3.97 2.72 10.06
N GLY A 164 -4.91 3.54 9.58
CA GLY A 164 -4.56 4.67 8.75
C GLY A 164 -5.54 5.82 8.78
N GLY A 165 -5.02 7.04 8.84
CA GLY A 165 -5.73 8.26 8.56
C GLY A 165 -6.80 8.69 9.57
N ALA A 166 -6.92 8.03 10.73
CA ALA A 166 -7.85 8.47 11.76
C ALA A 166 -7.40 9.83 12.33
N PRO A 167 -8.32 10.78 12.57
CA PRO A 167 -7.97 12.10 13.09
C PRO A 167 -7.23 12.05 14.43
N GLU A 168 -7.49 11.01 15.22
CA GLU A 168 -6.89 10.76 16.53
C GLU A 168 -5.47 10.20 16.44
N ASP A 169 -5.08 9.64 15.30
CA ASP A 169 -3.81 8.94 15.09
C ASP A 169 -2.74 9.82 14.42
N GLU A 170 -2.81 11.12 14.64
CA GLU A 170 -1.77 12.09 14.32
C GLU A 170 -1.20 11.98 12.89
N PHE A 171 -2.06 11.79 11.89
CA PHE A 171 -1.66 11.75 10.49
C PHE A 171 -0.69 10.62 10.15
N SER A 172 -0.93 9.45 10.70
CA SER A 172 -0.09 8.28 10.48
C SER A 172 -0.81 7.12 9.79
N ALA A 173 -0.03 6.19 9.24
CA ALA A 173 -0.49 4.88 8.83
C ALA A 173 0.46 3.81 9.37
N SER A 174 -0.07 2.62 9.66
CA SER A 174 0.75 1.49 10.13
C SER A 174 0.39 0.19 9.42
N CYS A 175 1.31 -0.77 9.45
CA CYS A 175 1.06 -2.12 8.97
C CYS A 175 2.05 -3.10 9.60
N GLY A 176 1.69 -4.39 9.62
CA GLY A 176 2.56 -5.45 10.08
C GLY A 176 3.68 -5.78 9.09
N GLU A 177 4.88 -6.03 9.59
CA GLU A 177 6.03 -6.51 8.82
C GLU A 177 5.71 -7.78 8.04
N GLU A 178 4.95 -8.69 8.65
CA GLU A 178 4.56 -9.95 8.04
C GLU A 178 3.73 -9.78 6.76
N ASN A 179 2.90 -8.73 6.69
CA ASN A 179 2.13 -8.43 5.49
C ASN A 179 2.98 -7.76 4.40
N LEU A 180 3.86 -6.83 4.78
CA LEU A 180 4.80 -6.19 3.83
C LEU A 180 5.70 -7.21 3.13
N LEU A 181 6.16 -8.22 3.86
CA LEU A 181 7.11 -9.23 3.38
C LEU A 181 6.45 -10.55 2.97
N ALA A 182 5.11 -10.62 3.02
CA ALA A 182 4.33 -11.84 2.75
C ALA A 182 4.84 -13.07 3.53
N LEU A 183 5.07 -12.90 4.83
CA LEU A 183 5.55 -13.98 5.71
C LEU A 183 4.43 -14.99 6.00
N PRO A 184 4.74 -16.25 6.32
CA PRO A 184 3.73 -17.31 6.49
C PRO A 184 2.69 -17.04 7.59
N GLN A 185 3.01 -16.22 8.59
CA GLN A 185 2.10 -15.84 9.68
C GLN A 185 1.15 -14.68 9.34
N ASP A 186 1.23 -14.13 8.14
CA ASP A 186 0.37 -13.03 7.72
C ASP A 186 -1.11 -13.46 7.67
N LYS A 187 -1.93 -12.89 8.57
CA LYS A 187 -3.38 -13.17 8.61
C LYS A 187 -4.16 -12.52 7.46
N TYR A 188 -3.55 -11.54 6.79
CA TYR A 188 -4.11 -10.83 5.63
C TYR A 188 -3.55 -11.34 4.30
N MET A 189 -3.06 -12.56 4.26
CA MET A 189 -2.47 -13.14 3.05
C MET A 189 -3.36 -12.92 1.82
N GLY A 190 -2.77 -12.36 0.77
CA GLY A 190 -3.47 -12.04 -0.49
C GLY A 190 -3.92 -10.59 -0.63
N GLU A 191 -3.74 -9.77 0.40
CA GLU A 191 -3.97 -8.32 0.37
C GLU A 191 -2.75 -7.56 0.90
N ASN A 192 -2.65 -6.27 0.57
CA ASN A 192 -1.60 -5.40 1.08
C ASN A 192 -2.21 -4.35 2.02
N ILE A 193 -1.96 -4.52 3.31
CA ILE A 193 -2.53 -3.67 4.35
C ILE A 193 -1.96 -2.26 4.31
N LEU A 194 -0.67 -2.08 4.00
CA LEU A 194 -0.13 -0.73 3.91
C LEU A 194 -0.80 0.08 2.79
N ILE A 195 -1.11 -0.55 1.65
CA ILE A 195 -1.84 0.15 0.58
C ILE A 195 -3.23 0.58 1.06
N HIS A 196 -3.91 -0.24 1.85
CA HIS A 196 -5.21 0.09 2.45
C HIS A 196 -5.09 1.27 3.42
N GLU A 197 -4.25 1.14 4.44
CA GLU A 197 -4.11 2.14 5.50
C GLU A 197 -3.52 3.46 4.99
N PHE A 198 -2.58 3.38 4.07
CA PHE A 198 -2.02 4.56 3.45
C PHE A 198 -3.00 5.24 2.48
N ALA A 199 -3.95 4.48 1.91
CA ALA A 199 -5.05 5.07 1.14
C ALA A 199 -5.96 5.92 2.04
N HIS A 200 -6.26 5.48 3.26
CA HIS A 200 -6.97 6.32 4.24
C HIS A 200 -6.21 7.62 4.52
N LEU A 201 -4.90 7.53 4.77
CA LEU A 201 -4.08 8.71 5.05
C LEU A 201 -4.02 9.66 3.83
N ILE A 202 -3.88 9.12 2.60
CA ILE A 202 -3.94 9.91 1.37
C ILE A 202 -5.30 10.59 1.22
N HIS A 203 -6.40 9.86 1.45
CA HIS A 203 -7.75 10.40 1.35
C HIS A 203 -7.98 11.50 2.39
N MET A 204 -7.89 11.14 3.68
CA MET A 204 -8.37 11.98 4.78
C MET A 204 -7.47 13.19 5.04
N VAL A 205 -6.17 13.06 4.84
CA VAL A 205 -5.21 14.15 5.06
C VAL A 205 -4.78 14.76 3.73
N GLY A 206 -4.35 13.93 2.79
CA GLY A 206 -3.78 14.40 1.55
C GLY A 206 -4.79 15.07 0.63
N ILE A 207 -5.74 14.31 0.10
CA ILE A 207 -6.69 14.78 -0.92
C ILE A 207 -7.69 15.75 -0.31
N ALA A 208 -8.33 15.41 0.80
CA ALA A 208 -9.31 16.28 1.47
C ALA A 208 -8.68 17.61 1.93
N GLY A 209 -7.37 17.65 2.15
CA GLY A 209 -6.65 18.86 2.51
C GLY A 209 -6.36 19.80 1.34
N VAL A 210 -6.41 19.32 0.09
CA VAL A 210 -6.18 20.13 -1.12
C VAL A 210 -7.42 20.27 -2.01
N GLU A 211 -8.39 19.37 -1.89
CA GLU A 211 -9.65 19.37 -2.63
C GLU A 211 -10.84 19.35 -1.65
N PRO A 212 -11.41 20.50 -1.29
CA PRO A 212 -12.49 20.60 -0.28
C PRO A 212 -13.76 19.82 -0.64
N ASP A 213 -14.03 19.60 -1.93
CA ASP A 213 -15.21 18.90 -2.44
C ASP A 213 -15.00 17.38 -2.62
N PHE A 214 -13.79 16.89 -2.34
CA PHE A 214 -13.48 15.47 -2.55
C PHE A 214 -14.37 14.53 -1.74
N ASN A 215 -14.60 14.86 -0.46
CA ASN A 215 -15.43 14.03 0.40
C ASN A 215 -16.89 13.94 -0.08
N ASP A 216 -17.43 15.01 -0.62
CA ASP A 216 -18.79 15.03 -1.17
C ASP A 216 -18.86 14.19 -2.45
N ARG A 217 -17.86 14.29 -3.32
CA ARG A 217 -17.73 13.46 -4.53
C ARG A 217 -17.64 11.97 -4.18
N LEU A 218 -16.79 11.62 -3.22
CA LEU A 218 -16.60 10.23 -2.79
C LEU A 218 -17.87 9.66 -2.15
N GLU A 219 -18.53 10.44 -1.30
CA GLU A 219 -19.79 10.05 -0.66
C GLU A 219 -20.90 9.81 -1.69
N ALA A 220 -21.00 10.66 -2.71
CA ALA A 220 -21.96 10.49 -3.79
C ALA A 220 -21.70 9.18 -4.57
N LEU A 221 -20.43 8.86 -4.86
CA LEU A 221 -20.05 7.61 -5.52
C LEU A 221 -20.37 6.39 -4.65
N TRP A 222 -20.02 6.42 -3.37
CA TRP A 222 -20.31 5.34 -2.43
C TRP A 222 -21.83 5.06 -2.32
N LYS A 223 -22.65 6.10 -2.16
CA LYS A 223 -24.12 5.97 -2.14
C LYS A 223 -24.65 5.39 -3.45
N SER A 224 -24.19 5.93 -4.59
CA SER A 224 -24.58 5.44 -5.91
C SER A 224 -24.18 3.97 -6.14
N ALA A 225 -23.00 3.57 -5.67
CA ALA A 225 -22.58 2.17 -5.74
C ALA A 225 -23.50 1.26 -4.91
N GLY A 226 -23.86 1.66 -3.69
CA GLY A 226 -24.80 0.93 -2.83
C GLY A 226 -26.20 0.83 -3.46
N GLU A 227 -26.73 1.91 -4.02
CA GLU A 227 -28.03 1.93 -4.73
C GLU A 227 -28.05 1.00 -5.95
N LYS A 228 -26.93 0.87 -6.65
CA LYS A 228 -26.74 -0.06 -7.77
C LYS A 228 -26.51 -1.51 -7.34
N GLY A 229 -26.47 -1.78 -6.02
CA GLY A 229 -26.17 -3.10 -5.47
C GLY A 229 -24.70 -3.53 -5.59
N LEU A 230 -23.79 -2.60 -5.94
CA LEU A 230 -22.37 -2.88 -5.97
C LEU A 230 -21.83 -3.02 -4.54
N TRP A 231 -20.77 -3.82 -4.39
CA TRP A 231 -20.07 -4.06 -3.12
C TRP A 231 -20.94 -4.66 -2.00
N ALA A 232 -22.12 -5.18 -2.32
CA ALA A 232 -23.00 -5.84 -1.35
C ALA A 232 -22.26 -7.00 -0.65
N GLY A 233 -22.39 -7.05 0.68
CA GLY A 233 -21.73 -8.07 1.50
C GLY A 233 -20.20 -7.93 1.58
N THR A 234 -19.66 -6.72 1.41
CA THR A 234 -18.25 -6.42 1.55
C THR A 234 -17.99 -5.30 2.55
N TYR A 235 -16.75 -5.17 3.00
CA TYR A 235 -16.30 -4.10 3.89
C TYR A 235 -16.31 -2.73 3.21
N ALA A 236 -16.11 -2.67 1.90
CA ALA A 236 -16.19 -1.46 1.10
C ALA A 236 -17.53 -0.71 1.24
N LEU A 237 -18.63 -1.41 1.56
CA LEU A 237 -19.94 -0.77 1.70
C LEU A 237 -20.21 -0.22 3.11
N SER A 238 -19.31 -0.43 4.08
CA SER A 238 -19.48 0.04 5.47
C SER A 238 -19.53 1.56 5.59
N ASN A 239 -18.64 2.25 4.90
CA ASN A 239 -18.56 3.71 4.82
C ASN A 239 -17.72 4.10 3.59
N LYS A 240 -17.67 5.39 3.29
CA LYS A 240 -16.96 5.92 2.12
C LYS A 240 -15.43 5.81 2.23
N GLU A 241 -14.90 5.83 3.45
CA GLU A 241 -13.48 5.71 3.73
C GLU A 241 -12.99 4.31 3.36
N GLU A 242 -13.73 3.27 3.80
CA GLU A 242 -13.44 1.88 3.44
C GLU A 242 -13.68 1.60 1.95
N TYR A 243 -14.72 2.22 1.38
CA TYR A 243 -14.95 2.13 -0.05
C TYR A 243 -13.76 2.63 -0.86
N PHE A 244 -13.18 3.77 -0.45
CA PHE A 244 -11.98 4.30 -1.09
C PHE A 244 -10.80 3.34 -0.96
N ALA A 245 -10.49 2.89 0.27
CA ALA A 245 -9.31 2.06 0.56
C ALA A 245 -9.38 0.68 -0.13
N GLU A 246 -10.52 0.00 -0.07
CA GLU A 246 -10.77 -1.29 -0.74
C GLU A 246 -10.66 -1.17 -2.27
N CYS A 247 -11.20 -0.08 -2.84
CA CYS A 247 -11.05 0.19 -4.27
C CYS A 247 -9.61 0.53 -4.66
N VAL A 248 -8.85 1.21 -3.80
CA VAL A 248 -7.41 1.47 -4.00
C VAL A 248 -6.62 0.16 -4.00
N GLN A 249 -6.87 -0.76 -3.05
CA GLN A 249 -6.24 -2.09 -3.09
C GLN A 249 -6.54 -2.83 -4.41
N SER A 250 -7.80 -2.79 -4.85
CA SER A 250 -8.20 -3.40 -6.13
C SER A 250 -7.52 -2.71 -7.33
N PHE A 251 -7.37 -1.40 -7.29
CA PHE A 251 -6.68 -0.61 -8.32
C PHE A 251 -5.18 -0.96 -8.41
N PHE A 252 -4.54 -1.25 -7.28
CA PHE A 252 -3.15 -1.70 -7.23
C PHE A 252 -2.97 -3.23 -7.36
N ASN A 253 -4.05 -3.98 -7.65
CA ASN A 253 -4.06 -5.44 -7.84
C ASN A 253 -3.64 -6.24 -6.58
N CYS A 254 -3.90 -5.72 -5.41
CA CYS A 254 -3.48 -6.28 -4.14
C CYS A 254 -4.62 -6.43 -3.13
N ASN A 255 -5.86 -6.57 -3.59
CA ASN A 255 -6.98 -6.93 -2.74
C ASN A 255 -7.22 -8.44 -2.74
N ARG A 256 -7.81 -8.98 -1.67
CA ARG A 256 -8.12 -10.40 -1.54
C ARG A 256 -9.34 -10.77 -2.37
N TYR A 257 -9.29 -11.94 -2.97
CA TYR A 257 -10.41 -12.52 -3.71
C TYR A 257 -11.34 -13.32 -2.79
N ALA A 258 -12.64 -13.11 -2.95
CA ALA A 258 -13.67 -13.98 -2.38
C ALA A 258 -14.85 -14.13 -3.37
N ASP A 259 -15.36 -15.35 -3.51
CA ASP A 259 -16.56 -15.65 -4.28
C ASP A 259 -17.24 -16.87 -3.66
N PRO A 260 -18.46 -16.72 -3.11
CA PRO A 260 -19.23 -15.46 -2.96
C PRO A 260 -18.60 -14.46 -1.99
N ALA A 261 -19.16 -13.23 -1.94
CA ALA A 261 -18.75 -12.22 -0.96
C ALA A 261 -18.82 -12.77 0.47
N ASN A 262 -17.79 -12.47 1.29
CA ASN A 262 -17.58 -13.10 2.60
C ASN A 262 -17.75 -12.14 3.80
N GLY A 263 -18.35 -10.99 3.57
CA GLY A 263 -18.52 -9.94 4.59
C GLY A 263 -17.40 -8.88 4.56
N VAL A 264 -16.26 -9.19 3.94
CA VAL A 264 -15.12 -8.27 3.78
C VAL A 264 -14.82 -8.08 2.30
N HIS A 265 -14.55 -9.15 1.58
CA HIS A 265 -14.14 -9.13 0.18
C HIS A 265 -15.17 -9.77 -0.74
N ASN A 266 -15.03 -9.48 -2.04
CA ASN A 266 -15.72 -10.14 -3.14
C ASN A 266 -14.72 -10.50 -4.25
N SER A 267 -15.25 -10.78 -5.46
CA SER A 267 -14.37 -11.11 -6.59
C SER A 267 -13.68 -9.91 -7.24
N MET A 268 -13.91 -8.67 -6.77
CA MET A 268 -13.37 -7.43 -7.35
C MET A 268 -11.99 -7.06 -6.80
N ASN A 269 -11.04 -7.94 -6.94
CA ASN A 269 -9.72 -7.86 -6.31
C ASN A 269 -8.60 -7.31 -7.21
N ARG A 270 -8.93 -6.89 -8.44
CA ARG A 270 -7.94 -6.42 -9.42
C ARG A 270 -8.46 -5.24 -10.23
N ARG A 271 -7.54 -4.40 -10.72
CA ARG A 271 -7.83 -3.20 -11.51
C ARG A 271 -8.78 -3.45 -12.69
N VAL A 272 -8.52 -4.50 -13.47
CA VAL A 272 -9.35 -4.83 -14.64
C VAL A 272 -10.78 -5.16 -14.25
N LYS A 273 -10.98 -5.82 -13.10
CA LYS A 273 -12.31 -6.13 -12.58
C LYS A 273 -12.98 -4.89 -12.01
N LEU A 274 -12.26 -4.09 -11.20
CA LEU A 274 -12.75 -2.81 -10.69
C LEU A 274 -13.22 -1.91 -11.82
N LYS A 275 -12.43 -1.76 -12.89
CA LYS A 275 -12.80 -0.95 -14.06
C LYS A 275 -14.11 -1.37 -14.71
N ALA A 276 -14.39 -2.67 -14.77
CA ALA A 276 -15.63 -3.20 -15.37
C ALA A 276 -16.81 -3.12 -14.40
N TYR A 277 -16.58 -3.31 -13.11
CA TYR A 277 -17.60 -3.42 -12.08
C TYR A 277 -18.05 -2.05 -11.54
N ASP A 278 -17.09 -1.16 -11.27
CA ASP A 278 -17.32 0.18 -10.74
C ASP A 278 -16.49 1.21 -11.52
N PRO A 279 -16.92 1.52 -12.73
CA PRO A 279 -16.18 2.41 -13.64
C PRO A 279 -16.11 3.86 -13.15
N GLU A 280 -17.07 4.30 -12.32
CA GLU A 280 -17.10 5.66 -11.78
C GLU A 280 -16.01 5.81 -10.71
N MET A 281 -15.90 4.85 -9.78
CA MET A 281 -14.83 4.83 -8.80
C MET A 281 -13.46 4.62 -9.44
N TYR A 282 -13.37 3.73 -10.42
CA TYR A 282 -12.12 3.57 -11.18
C TYR A 282 -11.67 4.88 -11.84
N LYS A 283 -12.59 5.67 -12.39
CA LYS A 283 -12.29 6.98 -12.98
C LYS A 283 -11.77 7.96 -11.93
N LEU A 284 -12.40 7.99 -10.75
CA LEU A 284 -11.94 8.81 -9.63
C LEU A 284 -10.51 8.46 -9.24
N LEU A 285 -10.20 7.17 -9.03
CA LEU A 285 -8.86 6.72 -8.64
C LEU A 285 -7.79 7.08 -9.67
N LYS A 286 -8.14 7.12 -10.95
CA LYS A 286 -7.23 7.59 -12.00
C LYS A 286 -6.86 9.06 -11.91
N GLU A 287 -7.56 9.88 -11.16
CA GLU A 287 -7.17 11.26 -10.91
C GLU A 287 -5.95 11.32 -9.97
N TYR A 288 -5.82 10.35 -9.08
CA TYR A 288 -4.82 10.34 -7.99
C TYR A 288 -3.67 9.35 -8.20
N PHE A 289 -3.88 8.26 -8.93
CA PHE A 289 -2.90 7.20 -9.10
C PHE A 289 -2.59 6.92 -10.58
N TYR A 290 -1.36 6.50 -10.87
CA TYR A 290 -1.00 5.95 -12.17
C TYR A 290 -1.47 4.50 -12.31
N GLU A 291 -1.81 4.10 -13.56
CA GLU A 291 -2.18 2.73 -13.90
C GLU A 291 -0.98 1.78 -13.94
#